data_9057943b6b34b13455b3806676328061
#
_entry.id   9057943b6b34b13455b3806676328061
#
_cell.length_a   1.000
_cell.length_b   1.000
_cell.length_c   1.000
_cell.angle_alpha   90.00
_cell.angle_beta   90.00
_cell.angle_gamma   90.00
#
_symmetry.space_group_name_H-M   'P 1'
#
loop_
_entity.id
_entity.type
_entity.pdbx_description
1 polymer ?
#
loop_
_entity_poly.entity_id
_entity_poly.type
_entity_poly.pdbx_seq_one_letter_code
_entity_poly.pdbx_strand_id
1 'polypeptide(L)'
;ALLGGETAEHPGVMEPEHYDVSATAVGVVEAEDVLGPDRVRPGDVVIAMASSGLHSNGYSLARHVLLEKAKLPLDSYMEELGRTLGEELLEPTRIYAKDCLALAAECDVHTFCHVTGGGLAGNLARVIPAGLVAELSRATWTPGQIFRIIADLGKVPQEEMDKTFNMGVGMVAVVAAEDRDRALAMLTARHIEAWELGTVRKADAENGEHVDGAPRVVLTGEHAAY
;
A
#
# COMPACT_ATOMS: atom_id res chain seq x y z
N ALA A 1 15.40 -16.96 -10.31
CA ALA A 1 16.87 -16.89 -10.40
C ALA A 1 17.31 -15.46 -10.60
N LEU A 2 18.40 -15.03 -9.96
CA LEU A 2 19.10 -13.81 -10.29
C LEU A 2 19.92 -14.06 -11.57
N LEU A 3 19.52 -13.42 -12.67
CA LEU A 3 20.12 -13.71 -13.97
C LEU A 3 21.37 -12.88 -14.27
N GLY A 4 21.47 -11.69 -13.68
CA GLY A 4 22.60 -10.80 -13.89
C GLY A 4 22.33 -9.40 -13.34
N GLY A 5 23.28 -8.55 -13.51
CA GLY A 5 23.25 -7.13 -13.16
C GLY A 5 24.53 -6.49 -13.63
N GLU A 6 24.52 -5.17 -13.64
CA GLU A 6 25.69 -4.36 -13.95
C GLU A 6 25.63 -3.02 -13.23
N THR A 7 26.74 -2.33 -13.21
CA THR A 7 26.83 -0.94 -12.74
C THR A 7 27.27 -0.05 -13.89
N ALA A 8 26.71 1.14 -13.98
CA ALA A 8 27.08 2.12 -14.97
C ALA A 8 27.28 3.49 -14.32
N GLU A 9 28.23 4.25 -14.82
CA GLU A 9 28.43 5.64 -14.43
C GLU A 9 27.63 6.56 -15.37
N HIS A 10 27.01 7.59 -14.78
CA HIS A 10 26.24 8.58 -15.54
C HIS A 10 26.78 10.01 -15.33
N PRO A 11 28.01 10.30 -15.82
CA PRO A 11 28.62 11.61 -15.63
C PRO A 11 27.77 12.71 -16.30
N GLY A 12 27.52 13.79 -15.54
CA GLY A 12 26.69 14.90 -16.01
C GLY A 12 25.17 14.67 -15.96
N VAL A 13 24.71 13.48 -15.52
CA VAL A 13 23.29 13.15 -15.30
C VAL A 13 23.00 12.97 -13.82
N MET A 14 23.90 12.31 -13.10
CA MET A 14 23.81 12.12 -11.64
C MET A 14 24.97 12.82 -10.94
N GLU A 15 24.71 13.35 -9.75
CA GLU A 15 25.75 13.85 -8.87
C GLU A 15 26.66 12.69 -8.41
N PRO A 16 27.98 12.94 -8.16
CA PRO A 16 28.93 11.87 -7.85
C PRO A 16 28.56 10.98 -6.67
N GLU A 17 27.84 11.52 -5.68
CA GLU A 17 27.41 10.81 -4.46
C GLU A 17 26.03 10.14 -4.61
N HIS A 18 25.36 10.32 -5.75
CA HIS A 18 24.04 9.73 -5.99
C HIS A 18 24.18 8.40 -6.70
N TYR A 19 23.30 7.47 -6.36
CA TYR A 19 23.12 6.22 -7.08
C TYR A 19 21.65 5.88 -7.17
N ASP A 20 21.29 5.10 -8.15
CA ASP A 20 19.94 4.55 -8.33
C ASP A 20 20.04 3.03 -8.53
N VAL A 21 18.97 2.34 -8.18
CA VAL A 21 18.87 0.89 -8.35
C VAL A 21 17.57 0.58 -9.08
N SER A 22 17.68 -0.08 -10.22
CA SER A 22 16.53 -0.58 -10.94
C SER A 22 16.62 -2.09 -11.13
N ALA A 23 15.47 -2.74 -11.22
CA ALA A 23 15.39 -4.17 -11.45
C ALA A 23 14.24 -4.52 -12.38
N THR A 24 14.42 -5.59 -13.15
CA THR A 24 13.37 -6.18 -13.98
C THR A 24 13.14 -7.61 -13.52
N ALA A 25 11.89 -7.93 -13.22
CA ALA A 25 11.46 -9.30 -12.91
C ALA A 25 10.62 -9.85 -14.06
N VAL A 26 10.89 -11.10 -14.42
CA VAL A 26 10.12 -11.82 -15.46
C VAL A 26 9.53 -13.07 -14.81
N GLY A 27 8.23 -13.26 -15.02
CA GLY A 27 7.49 -14.45 -14.58
C GLY A 27 6.63 -15.00 -15.72
N VAL A 28 6.10 -16.20 -15.51
CA VAL A 28 5.17 -16.85 -16.43
C VAL A 28 3.95 -17.30 -15.64
N VAL A 29 2.78 -17.11 -16.24
CA VAL A 29 1.49 -17.52 -15.69
C VAL A 29 0.64 -18.05 -16.84
N GLU A 30 -0.24 -19.02 -16.60
CA GLU A 30 -1.22 -19.46 -17.61
C GLU A 30 -2.22 -18.35 -17.88
N ALA A 31 -2.69 -18.25 -19.11
CA ALA A 31 -3.55 -17.12 -19.54
C ALA A 31 -4.86 -17.04 -18.72
N GLU A 32 -5.42 -18.19 -18.37
CA GLU A 32 -6.62 -18.31 -17.53
C GLU A 32 -6.41 -17.93 -16.07
N ASP A 33 -5.16 -17.97 -15.58
CA ASP A 33 -4.79 -17.67 -14.19
C ASP A 33 -4.37 -16.22 -13.98
N VAL A 34 -4.35 -15.40 -15.03
CA VAL A 34 -4.02 -13.97 -14.92
C VAL A 34 -5.01 -13.29 -14.00
N LEU A 35 -4.47 -12.69 -12.91
CA LEU A 35 -5.25 -11.87 -11.98
C LEU A 35 -5.38 -10.44 -12.52
N GLY A 36 -6.51 -9.80 -12.27
CA GLY A 36 -6.68 -8.42 -12.74
C GLY A 36 -8.11 -7.90 -12.61
N PRO A 37 -8.35 -6.67 -13.11
CA PRO A 37 -9.64 -6.01 -12.99
C PRO A 37 -10.82 -6.84 -13.53
N ASP A 38 -10.61 -7.62 -14.57
CA ASP A 38 -11.66 -8.42 -15.22
C ASP A 38 -12.26 -9.51 -14.31
N ARG A 39 -11.56 -9.86 -13.23
CA ARG A 39 -12.04 -10.82 -12.23
C ARG A 39 -12.83 -10.16 -11.10
N VAL A 40 -12.65 -8.86 -10.86
CA VAL A 40 -13.27 -8.14 -9.74
C VAL A 40 -14.78 -8.01 -9.94
N ARG A 41 -15.54 -8.29 -8.89
CA ARG A 41 -17.02 -8.35 -8.92
C ARG A 41 -17.63 -7.58 -7.74
N PRO A 42 -18.89 -7.12 -7.88
CA PRO A 42 -19.63 -6.62 -6.72
C PRO A 42 -19.80 -7.71 -5.67
N GLY A 43 -19.55 -7.37 -4.43
CA GLY A 43 -19.56 -8.29 -3.29
C GLY A 43 -18.17 -8.78 -2.87
N ASP A 44 -17.15 -8.58 -3.69
CA ASP A 44 -15.78 -8.92 -3.30
C ASP A 44 -15.35 -8.17 -2.06
N VAL A 45 -14.51 -8.84 -1.27
CA VAL A 45 -13.93 -8.29 -0.06
C VAL A 45 -12.51 -7.78 -0.33
N VAL A 46 -12.23 -6.59 0.17
CA VAL A 46 -10.92 -5.95 0.09
C VAL A 46 -10.18 -6.22 1.39
N ILE A 47 -9.10 -7.00 1.32
CA ILE A 47 -8.25 -7.35 2.48
C ILE A 47 -6.97 -6.55 2.41
N ALA A 48 -6.66 -5.84 3.49
CA ALA A 48 -5.38 -5.16 3.68
C ALA A 48 -4.36 -6.09 4.35
N MET A 49 -3.10 -5.94 3.96
CA MET A 49 -1.92 -6.49 4.63
C MET A 49 -1.06 -5.34 5.11
N ALA A 50 -0.69 -5.36 6.39
CA ALA A 50 0.08 -4.29 7.02
C ALA A 50 1.40 -4.01 6.29
N SER A 51 1.76 -2.74 6.21
CA SER A 51 3.10 -2.32 5.83
C SER A 51 4.08 -2.48 7.01
N SER A 52 5.37 -2.44 6.72
CA SER A 52 6.43 -2.42 7.75
C SER A 52 6.81 -0.99 8.18
N GLY A 53 6.24 0.02 7.56
CA GLY A 53 6.55 1.43 7.76
C GLY A 53 6.24 2.23 6.48
N LEU A 54 7.03 3.25 6.20
CA LEU A 54 6.85 4.11 5.02
C LEU A 54 7.03 3.35 3.70
N HIS A 55 7.72 2.19 3.73
CA HIS A 55 8.24 1.50 2.55
C HIS A 55 9.19 2.40 1.77
N SER A 56 9.03 2.52 0.46
CA SER A 56 9.93 3.33 -0.38
C SER A 56 9.25 4.56 -1.00
N ASN A 57 8.15 5.04 -0.40
CA ASN A 57 7.38 6.17 -0.94
C ASN A 57 7.20 7.27 0.10
N GLY A 58 7.03 8.51 -0.39
CA GLY A 58 6.78 9.68 0.46
C GLY A 58 8.02 10.26 1.14
N TYR A 59 9.23 9.77 0.84
CA TYR A 59 10.46 10.21 1.51
C TYR A 59 10.80 11.67 1.28
N SER A 60 10.42 12.28 0.17
CA SER A 60 10.60 13.73 -0.04
C SER A 60 9.88 14.53 1.04
N LEU A 61 8.62 14.18 1.32
CA LEU A 61 7.83 14.82 2.38
C LEU A 61 8.37 14.46 3.77
N ALA A 62 8.64 13.17 4.03
CA ALA A 62 9.15 12.72 5.32
C ALA A 62 10.48 13.41 5.68
N ARG A 63 11.44 13.45 4.77
CA ARG A 63 12.72 14.14 4.96
C ARG A 63 12.54 15.63 5.17
N HIS A 64 11.71 16.29 4.36
CA HIS A 64 11.42 17.70 4.53
C HIS A 64 10.85 18.00 5.93
N VAL A 65 9.86 17.23 6.37
CA VAL A 65 9.23 17.44 7.67
C VAL A 65 10.17 17.11 8.82
N LEU A 66 10.77 15.91 8.82
CA LEU A 66 11.50 15.39 9.96
C LEU A 66 12.92 15.97 10.06
N LEU A 67 13.64 16.04 8.93
CA LEU A 67 15.06 16.41 8.94
C LEU A 67 15.28 17.90 8.67
N GLU A 68 14.53 18.52 7.74
CA GLU A 68 14.77 19.91 7.37
C GLU A 68 13.99 20.88 8.28
N LYS A 69 12.69 20.62 8.50
CA LYS A 69 11.80 21.50 9.27
C LYS A 69 11.91 21.26 10.78
N ALA A 70 11.74 20.02 11.22
CA ALA A 70 11.81 19.64 12.63
C ALA A 70 13.25 19.44 13.11
N LYS A 71 14.21 19.27 12.20
CA LYS A 71 15.66 19.11 12.47
C LYS A 71 15.95 17.95 13.44
N LEU A 72 15.18 16.87 13.33
CA LEU A 72 15.40 15.70 14.16
C LEU A 72 16.65 14.94 13.68
N PRO A 73 17.63 14.68 14.56
CA PRO A 73 18.77 13.84 14.23
C PRO A 73 18.34 12.39 13.96
N LEU A 74 18.99 11.71 13.02
CA LEU A 74 18.67 10.32 12.69
C LEU A 74 18.94 9.34 13.84
N ASP A 75 19.88 9.66 14.73
CA ASP A 75 20.23 8.90 15.93
C ASP A 75 19.35 9.21 17.14
N SER A 76 18.39 10.13 17.02
CA SER A 76 17.42 10.42 18.08
C SER A 76 16.53 9.21 18.33
N TYR A 77 16.56 8.68 19.55
CA TYR A 77 15.60 7.69 20.01
C TYR A 77 14.23 8.34 20.20
N MET A 78 13.20 7.74 19.63
CA MET A 78 11.82 8.22 19.75
C MET A 78 11.00 7.19 20.50
N GLU A 79 10.47 7.57 21.66
CA GLU A 79 9.71 6.67 22.54
C GLU A 79 8.49 6.10 21.82
N GLU A 80 7.80 6.92 21.01
CA GLU A 80 6.62 6.53 20.23
C GLU A 80 6.93 5.46 19.17
N LEU A 81 8.17 5.40 18.69
CA LEU A 81 8.64 4.41 17.72
C LEU A 81 9.33 3.21 18.37
N GLY A 82 9.78 3.36 19.60
CA GLY A 82 10.58 2.35 20.31
C GLY A 82 11.98 2.11 19.73
N ARG A 83 12.45 3.01 18.86
CA ARG A 83 13.74 2.95 18.17
C ARG A 83 14.19 4.33 17.70
N THR A 84 15.38 4.43 17.10
CA THR A 84 15.85 5.69 16.54
C THR A 84 15.08 6.07 15.27
N LEU A 85 15.05 7.36 14.95
CA LEU A 85 14.44 7.85 13.71
C LEU A 85 15.09 7.21 12.48
N GLY A 86 16.42 7.05 12.49
CA GLY A 86 17.15 6.42 11.38
C GLY A 86 16.74 4.96 11.17
N GLU A 87 16.62 4.17 12.26
CA GLU A 87 16.13 2.79 12.18
C GLU A 87 14.72 2.72 11.62
N GLU A 88 13.83 3.62 12.03
CA GLU A 88 12.47 3.69 11.48
C GLU A 88 12.46 4.00 9.99
N LEU A 89 13.23 5.01 9.58
CA LEU A 89 13.29 5.41 8.18
C LEU A 89 14.02 4.41 7.27
N LEU A 90 14.82 3.52 7.85
CA LEU A 90 15.52 2.44 7.13
C LEU A 90 14.78 1.10 7.18
N GLU A 91 13.60 1.05 7.80
CA GLU A 91 12.80 -0.18 7.82
C GLU A 91 12.55 -0.68 6.40
N PRO A 92 12.99 -1.91 6.04
CA PRO A 92 12.82 -2.43 4.70
C PRO A 92 11.36 -2.60 4.31
N THR A 93 11.05 -2.35 3.05
CA THR A 93 9.74 -2.70 2.47
C THR A 93 9.45 -4.17 2.68
N ARG A 94 8.29 -4.49 3.23
CA ARG A 94 7.86 -5.88 3.44
C ARG A 94 7.74 -6.62 2.11
N ILE A 95 8.23 -7.85 2.08
CA ILE A 95 8.17 -8.72 0.90
C ILE A 95 6.91 -9.58 0.97
N TYR A 96 5.92 -9.29 0.12
CA TYR A 96 4.62 -9.97 0.08
C TYR A 96 4.56 -11.15 -0.90
N ALA A 97 5.60 -11.38 -1.70
CA ALA A 97 5.55 -12.29 -2.84
C ALA A 97 5.07 -13.71 -2.46
N LYS A 98 5.64 -14.30 -1.39
CA LYS A 98 5.27 -15.66 -0.95
C LYS A 98 3.86 -15.72 -0.37
N ASP A 99 3.40 -14.65 0.26
CA ASP A 99 2.09 -14.58 0.90
C ASP A 99 1.00 -14.40 -0.15
N CYS A 100 1.22 -13.53 -1.14
CA CYS A 100 0.34 -13.36 -2.28
C CYS A 100 0.22 -14.65 -3.12
N LEU A 101 1.35 -15.35 -3.38
CA LEU A 101 1.32 -16.62 -4.10
C LEU A 101 0.55 -17.71 -3.33
N ALA A 102 0.76 -17.79 -2.02
CA ALA A 102 0.02 -18.75 -1.18
C ALA A 102 -1.48 -18.42 -1.17
N LEU A 103 -1.82 -17.16 -1.07
CA LEU A 103 -3.21 -16.73 -1.08
C LEU A 103 -3.90 -17.05 -2.41
N ALA A 104 -3.24 -16.74 -3.54
CA ALA A 104 -3.76 -17.04 -4.87
C ALA A 104 -3.90 -18.54 -5.16
N ALA A 105 -3.10 -19.39 -4.50
CA ALA A 105 -3.19 -20.84 -4.65
C ALA A 105 -4.35 -21.48 -3.88
N GLU A 106 -4.82 -20.83 -2.83
CA GLU A 106 -5.78 -21.40 -1.87
C GLU A 106 -7.13 -20.70 -1.83
N CYS A 107 -7.20 -19.46 -2.30
CA CYS A 107 -8.40 -18.61 -2.29
C CYS A 107 -8.69 -18.09 -3.69
N ASP A 108 -9.96 -17.79 -3.97
CA ASP A 108 -10.36 -17.09 -5.21
C ASP A 108 -9.98 -15.60 -5.10
N VAL A 109 -8.72 -15.34 -5.42
CA VAL A 109 -8.17 -13.98 -5.47
C VAL A 109 -8.41 -13.40 -6.86
N HIS A 110 -9.02 -12.24 -6.93
CA HIS A 110 -9.31 -11.56 -8.18
C HIS A 110 -8.18 -10.64 -8.62
N THR A 111 -7.59 -9.89 -7.66
CA THR A 111 -6.44 -9.03 -7.95
C THR A 111 -5.66 -8.69 -6.70
N PHE A 112 -4.43 -8.23 -6.89
CA PHE A 112 -3.61 -7.60 -5.86
C PHE A 112 -3.30 -6.16 -6.22
N CYS A 113 -3.08 -5.33 -5.20
CA CYS A 113 -2.60 -3.97 -5.36
C CYS A 113 -1.50 -3.68 -4.35
N HIS A 114 -0.29 -3.42 -4.83
CA HIS A 114 0.80 -2.91 -3.98
C HIS A 114 0.65 -1.39 -3.81
N VAL A 115 0.55 -0.94 -2.56
CA VAL A 115 0.37 0.47 -2.25
C VAL A 115 1.71 1.18 -2.27
N THR A 116 1.86 2.09 -3.23
CA THR A 116 3.07 2.89 -3.48
C THR A 116 2.73 4.38 -3.52
N GLY A 117 3.50 5.19 -4.23
CA GLY A 117 3.18 6.61 -4.46
C GLY A 117 1.80 6.78 -5.07
N GLY A 118 1.05 7.77 -4.55
CA GLY A 118 -0.38 7.95 -4.86
C GLY A 118 -1.31 7.35 -3.79
N GLY A 119 -0.75 6.64 -2.80
CA GLY A 119 -1.47 6.11 -1.64
C GLY A 119 -2.45 5.00 -1.96
N LEU A 120 -3.19 4.57 -0.94
CA LEU A 120 -4.10 3.43 -1.03
C LEU A 120 -5.16 3.61 -2.14
N ALA A 121 -5.91 4.71 -2.10
CA ALA A 121 -7.00 4.94 -3.05
C ALA A 121 -6.50 5.06 -4.50
N GLY A 122 -5.41 5.81 -4.72
CA GLY A 122 -4.84 6.02 -6.05
C GLY A 122 -4.28 4.75 -6.69
N ASN A 123 -3.71 3.84 -5.89
CA ASN A 123 -3.20 2.57 -6.39
C ASN A 123 -4.31 1.54 -6.61
N LEU A 124 -5.21 1.37 -5.65
CA LEU A 124 -6.31 0.41 -5.76
C LEU A 124 -7.25 0.75 -6.93
N ALA A 125 -7.49 2.04 -7.20
CA ALA A 125 -8.30 2.48 -8.34
C ALA A 125 -7.83 1.95 -9.70
N ARG A 126 -6.56 1.56 -9.83
CA ARG A 126 -6.00 1.01 -11.08
C ARG A 126 -6.44 -0.42 -11.36
N VAL A 127 -6.88 -1.13 -10.33
CA VAL A 127 -7.27 -2.55 -10.41
C VAL A 127 -8.75 -2.78 -10.12
N ILE A 128 -9.53 -1.72 -9.89
CA ILE A 128 -10.99 -1.78 -9.80
C ILE A 128 -11.58 -1.40 -11.17
N PRO A 129 -12.38 -2.25 -11.79
CA PRO A 129 -12.90 -1.99 -13.13
C PRO A 129 -13.95 -0.87 -13.14
N ALA A 130 -14.17 -0.31 -14.32
CA ALA A 130 -15.21 0.68 -14.55
C ALA A 130 -16.59 0.18 -14.09
N GLY A 131 -17.39 1.06 -13.52
CA GLY A 131 -18.73 0.73 -13.01
C GLY A 131 -18.74 0.04 -11.64
N LEU A 132 -17.57 -0.19 -11.05
CA LEU A 132 -17.44 -0.67 -9.66
C LEU A 132 -16.77 0.40 -8.78
N VAL A 133 -17.03 0.29 -7.48
CA VAL A 133 -16.45 1.13 -6.44
C VAL A 133 -15.97 0.24 -5.31
N ALA A 134 -14.70 0.38 -4.92
CA ALA A 134 -14.19 -0.16 -3.67
C ALA A 134 -14.51 0.85 -2.55
N GLU A 135 -15.35 0.46 -1.61
CA GLU A 135 -15.72 1.25 -0.45
C GLU A 135 -14.92 0.76 0.77
N LEU A 136 -14.04 1.62 1.25
CA LEU A 136 -13.06 1.32 2.29
C LEU A 136 -13.33 2.19 3.53
N SER A 137 -13.05 1.65 4.71
CA SER A 137 -13.23 2.37 5.96
C SER A 137 -11.91 2.58 6.70
N ARG A 138 -11.54 3.84 6.97
CA ARG A 138 -10.38 4.19 7.83
C ARG A 138 -10.53 3.67 9.26
N ALA A 139 -11.75 3.45 9.72
CA ALA A 139 -11.99 2.94 11.09
C ALA A 139 -11.52 1.50 11.31
N THR A 140 -11.14 0.77 10.24
CA THR A 140 -10.72 -0.63 10.33
C THR A 140 -9.27 -0.81 10.78
N TRP A 141 -8.45 0.25 10.81
CA TRP A 141 -7.06 0.17 11.25
C TRP A 141 -6.55 1.48 11.85
N THR A 142 -5.44 1.39 12.54
CA THR A 142 -4.66 2.53 13.02
C THR A 142 -3.33 2.57 12.27
N PRO A 143 -3.00 3.67 11.56
CA PRO A 143 -1.70 3.83 10.94
C PRO A 143 -0.57 3.82 11.97
N GLY A 144 0.62 3.37 11.58
CA GLY A 144 1.79 3.37 12.46
C GLY A 144 2.19 4.79 12.93
N GLN A 145 2.86 4.88 14.06
CA GLN A 145 3.21 6.15 14.71
C GLN A 145 4.01 7.10 13.82
N ILE A 146 4.83 6.58 12.91
CA ILE A 146 5.60 7.42 11.99
C ILE A 146 4.74 8.34 11.14
N PHE A 147 3.57 7.86 10.70
CA PHE A 147 2.63 8.66 9.90
C PHE A 147 2.04 9.80 10.72
N ARG A 148 1.69 9.53 12.00
CA ARG A 148 1.23 10.56 12.92
C ARG A 148 2.29 11.61 13.18
N ILE A 149 3.52 11.20 13.47
CA ILE A 149 4.65 12.10 13.73
C ILE A 149 4.86 13.04 12.53
N ILE A 150 4.81 12.50 11.30
CA ILE A 150 4.94 13.32 10.09
C ILE A 150 3.77 14.29 9.95
N ALA A 151 2.54 13.82 10.16
CA ALA A 151 1.35 14.66 10.06
C ALA A 151 1.38 15.81 11.08
N ASP A 152 1.69 15.52 12.35
CA ASP A 152 1.69 16.49 13.43
C ASP A 152 2.81 17.53 13.28
N LEU A 153 4.04 17.10 13.03
CA LEU A 153 5.20 18.00 12.87
C LEU A 153 5.12 18.80 11.57
N GLY A 154 4.63 18.16 10.50
CA GLY A 154 4.46 18.80 9.20
C GLY A 154 3.23 19.68 9.12
N LYS A 155 2.23 19.46 9.97
CA LYS A 155 0.86 19.95 9.84
C LYS A 155 0.27 19.56 8.48
N VAL A 156 0.50 18.30 8.11
CA VAL A 156 0.07 17.76 6.82
C VAL A 156 -1.38 17.32 6.92
N PRO A 157 -2.28 17.82 6.07
CA PRO A 157 -3.68 17.39 6.07
C PRO A 157 -3.82 15.89 5.76
N GLN A 158 -4.84 15.25 6.31
CA GLN A 158 -5.11 13.81 6.11
C GLN A 158 -5.15 13.42 4.62
N GLU A 159 -5.78 14.24 3.78
CA GLU A 159 -5.83 13.98 2.33
C GLU A 159 -4.45 13.90 1.67
N GLU A 160 -3.50 14.72 2.10
CA GLU A 160 -2.13 14.69 1.58
C GLU A 160 -1.35 13.50 2.15
N MET A 161 -1.61 13.13 3.41
CA MET A 161 -1.07 11.89 3.99
C MET A 161 -1.55 10.67 3.20
N ASP A 162 -2.85 10.57 2.93
CA ASP A 162 -3.48 9.46 2.18
C ASP A 162 -2.98 9.36 0.72
N LYS A 163 -2.62 10.48 0.10
CA LYS A 163 -2.06 10.51 -1.27
C LYS A 163 -0.57 10.19 -1.32
N THR A 164 0.15 10.53 -0.26
CA THR A 164 1.63 10.45 -0.26
C THR A 164 2.12 9.11 0.29
N PHE A 165 1.45 8.59 1.31
CA PHE A 165 1.89 7.42 2.06
C PHE A 165 0.94 6.23 1.94
N ASN A 166 1.46 5.06 2.29
CA ASN A 166 0.66 3.83 2.38
C ASN A 166 -0.26 3.78 3.61
N MET A 167 -0.08 4.67 4.57
CA MET A 167 -0.83 4.80 5.83
C MET A 167 -0.97 3.47 6.61
N GLY A 168 0.03 2.60 6.51
CA GLY A 168 0.03 1.30 7.20
C GLY A 168 -0.50 0.13 6.37
N VAL A 169 -0.99 0.37 5.14
CA VAL A 169 -1.45 -0.66 4.21
C VAL A 169 -0.43 -0.83 3.09
N GLY A 170 0.33 -1.92 3.10
CA GLY A 170 1.37 -2.13 2.10
C GLY A 170 0.91 -2.92 0.87
N MET A 171 0.03 -3.90 1.06
CA MET A 171 -0.54 -4.72 0.00
C MET A 171 -2.04 -4.90 0.23
N VAL A 172 -2.80 -4.95 -0.85
CA VAL A 172 -4.23 -5.25 -0.83
C VAL A 172 -4.49 -6.48 -1.69
N ALA A 173 -5.35 -7.39 -1.20
CA ALA A 173 -5.95 -8.46 -1.97
C ALA A 173 -7.45 -8.21 -2.12
N VAL A 174 -7.99 -8.38 -3.32
CA VAL A 174 -9.43 -8.42 -3.57
C VAL A 174 -9.79 -9.87 -3.79
N VAL A 175 -10.66 -10.41 -2.93
CA VAL A 175 -11.01 -11.83 -2.89
C VAL A 175 -12.52 -12.03 -2.98
N ALA A 176 -12.96 -13.19 -3.46
CA ALA A 176 -14.35 -13.57 -3.36
C ALA A 176 -14.85 -13.54 -1.90
N ALA A 177 -16.10 -13.12 -1.68
CA ALA A 177 -16.66 -12.93 -0.34
C ALA A 177 -16.61 -14.21 0.51
N GLU A 178 -16.84 -15.37 -0.11
CA GLU A 178 -16.81 -16.69 0.53
C GLU A 178 -15.41 -17.09 1.05
N ASP A 179 -14.35 -16.54 0.47
CA ASP A 179 -12.98 -16.85 0.87
C ASP A 179 -12.39 -15.84 1.90
N ARG A 180 -13.17 -14.83 2.30
CA ARG A 180 -12.73 -13.80 3.26
C ARG A 180 -12.09 -14.38 4.52
N ASP A 181 -12.79 -15.24 5.23
CA ASP A 181 -12.33 -15.78 6.52
C ASP A 181 -11.12 -16.71 6.34
N ARG A 182 -11.12 -17.48 5.25
CA ARG A 182 -10.00 -18.36 4.88
C ARG A 182 -8.75 -17.53 4.58
N ALA A 183 -8.89 -16.47 3.79
CA ALA A 183 -7.79 -15.58 3.43
C ALA A 183 -7.18 -14.90 4.68
N LEU A 184 -8.01 -14.38 5.58
CA LEU A 184 -7.54 -13.77 6.83
C LEU A 184 -6.84 -14.79 7.73
N ALA A 185 -7.41 -16.01 7.88
CA ALA A 185 -6.80 -17.08 8.68
C ALA A 185 -5.42 -17.51 8.10
N MET A 186 -5.31 -17.61 6.78
CA MET A 186 -4.05 -17.92 6.10
C MET A 186 -2.98 -16.86 6.36
N LEU A 187 -3.31 -15.59 6.19
CA LEU A 187 -2.38 -14.49 6.41
C LEU A 187 -1.93 -14.44 7.87
N THR A 188 -2.85 -14.63 8.82
CA THR A 188 -2.54 -14.72 10.24
C THR A 188 -1.57 -15.89 10.54
N ALA A 189 -1.82 -17.06 9.98
CA ALA A 189 -0.95 -18.24 10.14
C ALA A 189 0.47 -18.02 9.57
N ARG A 190 0.60 -17.10 8.64
CA ARG A 190 1.87 -16.68 8.03
C ARG A 190 2.51 -15.47 8.71
N HIS A 191 1.95 -15.04 9.85
CA HIS A 191 2.40 -13.87 10.62
C HIS A 191 2.30 -12.54 9.85
N ILE A 192 1.32 -12.46 8.94
CA ILE A 192 0.95 -11.21 8.28
C ILE A 192 -0.25 -10.62 9.01
N GLU A 193 -0.06 -9.44 9.55
CA GLU A 193 -1.19 -8.67 10.06
C GLU A 193 -2.06 -8.26 8.88
N ALA A 194 -3.32 -8.69 8.89
CA ALA A 194 -4.27 -8.46 7.82
C ALA A 194 -5.68 -8.29 8.37
N TRP A 195 -6.48 -7.49 7.68
CA TRP A 195 -7.87 -7.22 8.08
C TRP A 195 -8.74 -6.91 6.86
N GLU A 196 -10.05 -7.03 7.05
CA GLU A 196 -11.01 -6.53 6.08
C GLU A 196 -10.98 -5.01 6.08
N LEU A 197 -10.69 -4.43 4.92
CA LEU A 197 -10.62 -2.99 4.71
C LEU A 197 -11.93 -2.42 4.19
N GLY A 198 -12.69 -3.23 3.47
CA GLY A 198 -13.96 -2.86 2.88
C GLY A 198 -14.42 -3.85 1.81
N THR A 199 -15.32 -3.41 0.95
CA THR A 199 -15.94 -4.25 -0.08
C THR A 199 -16.05 -3.54 -1.42
N VAL A 200 -16.24 -4.32 -2.48
CA VAL A 200 -16.50 -3.81 -3.82
C VAL A 200 -18.02 -3.81 -4.08
N ARG A 201 -18.55 -2.70 -4.56
CA ARG A 201 -19.95 -2.57 -4.96
C ARG A 201 -20.09 -1.97 -6.36
N LYS A 202 -21.30 -2.03 -6.90
CA LYS A 202 -21.61 -1.28 -8.13
C LYS A 202 -21.56 0.22 -7.86
N ALA A 203 -21.08 0.97 -8.84
CA ALA A 203 -21.16 2.43 -8.81
C ALA A 203 -22.63 2.87 -8.87
N ASP A 204 -22.96 3.89 -8.11
CA ASP A 204 -24.30 4.47 -8.03
C ASP A 204 -24.32 5.82 -8.76
N ALA A 205 -25.00 5.85 -9.90
CA ALA A 205 -25.14 7.06 -10.71
C ALA A 205 -25.97 8.15 -10.01
N GLU A 206 -26.94 7.77 -9.15
CA GLU A 206 -27.80 8.74 -8.44
C GLU A 206 -27.01 9.49 -7.35
N ASN A 207 -25.97 8.88 -6.81
CA ASN A 207 -25.06 9.51 -5.83
C ASN A 207 -23.93 10.32 -6.48
N GLY A 208 -24.02 10.59 -7.80
CA GLY A 208 -23.00 11.35 -8.53
C GLY A 208 -21.68 10.59 -8.70
N GLU A 209 -21.68 9.29 -8.51
CA GLU A 209 -20.56 8.42 -8.82
C GLU A 209 -20.49 8.31 -10.34
N HIS A 210 -19.35 8.68 -10.91
CA HIS A 210 -19.16 8.62 -12.34
C HIS A 210 -19.23 7.19 -12.85
N VAL A 211 -20.19 6.93 -13.71
CA VAL A 211 -20.40 5.64 -14.39
C VAL A 211 -19.66 5.59 -15.72
N ASP A 212 -19.05 6.69 -16.12
CA ASP A 212 -18.42 6.92 -17.43
C ASP A 212 -17.00 6.33 -17.55
N GLY A 213 -16.71 5.28 -16.80
CA GLY A 213 -15.61 4.37 -17.06
C GLY A 213 -14.36 4.50 -16.20
N ALA A 214 -14.23 5.49 -15.35
CA ALA A 214 -13.07 5.59 -14.46
C ALA A 214 -13.20 4.66 -13.24
N PRO A 215 -12.17 3.86 -12.91
CA PRO A 215 -12.12 3.09 -11.68
C PRO A 215 -12.21 4.01 -10.46
N ARG A 216 -12.88 3.56 -9.40
CA ARG A 216 -13.09 4.40 -8.23
C ARG A 216 -12.84 3.67 -6.92
N VAL A 217 -12.26 4.39 -5.98
CA VAL A 217 -12.12 4.00 -4.58
C VAL A 217 -12.66 5.12 -3.71
N VAL A 218 -13.51 4.77 -2.75
CA VAL A 218 -14.04 5.70 -1.75
C VAL A 218 -13.50 5.29 -0.40
N LEU A 219 -12.79 6.21 0.25
CA LEU A 219 -12.20 6.02 1.57
C LEU A 219 -12.98 6.87 2.59
N THR A 220 -13.72 6.23 3.47
CA THR A 220 -14.66 6.85 4.41
C THR A 220 -14.18 6.80 5.85
N GLY A 221 -14.80 7.60 6.72
CA GLY A 221 -14.53 7.62 8.16
C GLY A 221 -13.18 8.21 8.52
N GLU A 222 -12.82 8.06 9.77
CA GLU A 222 -11.56 8.48 10.36
C GLU A 222 -10.82 7.27 10.93
N HIS A 223 -9.51 7.33 10.99
CA HIS A 223 -8.73 6.29 11.66
C HIS A 223 -9.10 6.22 13.14
N ALA A 224 -9.09 5.02 13.70
CA ALA A 224 -9.14 4.86 15.15
C ALA A 224 -8.02 5.71 15.78
N ALA A 225 -8.30 6.31 16.94
CA ALA A 225 -7.33 7.20 17.59
C ALA A 225 -5.97 6.51 17.78
N TYR A 226 -4.93 7.26 17.47
CA TYR A 226 -3.54 6.84 17.70
C TYR A 226 -3.27 6.65 19.20
#